data_3e8e8bb104a21e207a071c68c896a56a
#
_entry.id   3e8e8bb104a21e207a071c68c896a56a
#
_cell.length_a   1.000
_cell.length_b   1.000
_cell.length_c   1.000
_cell.angle_alpha   90.00
_cell.angle_beta   90.00
_cell.angle_gamma   90.00
#
_symmetry.space_group_name_H-M   'P 1'
#
loop_
_entity.id
_entity.type
_entity.pdbx_description
1 polymer ?
#
loop_
_entity_poly.entity_id
_entity_poly.type
_entity_poly.pdbx_seq_one_letter_code
_entity_poly.pdbx_strand_id
1 'polypeptide(L)'
;MVMKRVSIPALCAVALLAVVLVPVLSAAPKPAGDKPRIAVLEFKNKADNQWWYHGGAAAAQDVFVTELVKSGKFRVVDREQLEAMMQEKHLTQSGDIDPKTAMKLGKILGVNYLLTGAVTEYGNTDVSGGGGGVSAGKRKFVAALNARLINASTGEVLWADEASQEETSVRVSVFGIGGGVDDNRMFDKVMKPCIQKLVASLKAADI
;
A
#
# COMPACT_ATOMS: atom_id res chain seq x y z
N MET A 1 28.15 96.53 15.55
CA MET A 1 28.72 95.31 15.04
C MET A 1 27.69 94.25 15.30
N VAL A 2 26.93 93.90 14.22
CA VAL A 2 25.65 93.22 14.32
C VAL A 2 25.88 91.72 13.91
N MET A 3 25.60 90.84 14.88
CA MET A 3 25.61 89.37 14.60
C MET A 3 24.25 88.95 14.07
N LYS A 4 24.22 88.52 12.83
CA LYS A 4 23.04 87.95 12.14
C LYS A 4 22.85 86.48 12.60
N ARG A 5 21.72 86.17 13.21
CA ARG A 5 21.30 84.81 13.52
C ARG A 5 20.77 84.18 12.23
N VAL A 6 21.32 83.02 11.89
CA VAL A 6 20.80 82.14 10.79
C VAL A 6 19.92 81.09 11.42
N SER A 7 18.64 81.14 11.08
CA SER A 7 17.66 80.10 11.42
C SER A 7 17.79 78.90 10.43
N ILE A 8 17.93 77.70 10.98
CA ILE A 8 17.88 76.45 10.24
C ILE A 8 16.46 75.86 10.35
N PRO A 9 15.73 75.65 9.25
CA PRO A 9 14.44 74.99 9.36
C PRO A 9 14.64 73.41 9.49
N ALA A 10 13.96 72.87 10.49
CA ALA A 10 13.90 71.47 10.75
C ALA A 10 13.15 70.73 9.60
N LEU A 11 13.86 69.96 8.85
CA LEU A 11 13.28 69.07 7.83
C LEU A 11 12.84 67.75 8.49
N CYS A 12 11.52 67.62 8.76
CA CYS A 12 10.91 66.36 9.18
C CYS A 12 10.97 65.35 8.03
N ALA A 13 11.89 64.41 8.15
CA ALA A 13 11.91 63.23 7.27
C ALA A 13 10.86 62.23 7.78
N VAL A 14 9.68 62.19 7.13
CA VAL A 14 8.68 61.15 7.28
C VAL A 14 9.14 59.95 6.50
N ALA A 15 9.73 58.94 7.16
CA ALA A 15 10.01 57.65 6.58
C ALA A 15 8.70 56.86 6.43
N LEU A 16 8.18 56.80 5.21
CA LEU A 16 7.06 55.92 4.83
C LEU A 16 7.55 54.48 4.82
N LEU A 17 7.22 53.71 5.85
CA LEU A 17 7.44 52.29 5.93
C LEU A 17 6.36 51.57 5.09
N ALA A 18 6.66 51.28 3.82
CA ALA A 18 5.80 50.51 2.96
C ALA A 18 5.85 49.03 3.40
N VAL A 19 4.88 48.60 4.20
CA VAL A 19 4.64 47.19 4.50
C VAL A 19 4.10 46.51 3.23
N VAL A 20 4.98 45.81 2.54
CA VAL A 20 4.61 44.93 1.41
C VAL A 20 3.86 43.73 1.97
N LEU A 21 2.53 43.79 1.95
CA LEU A 21 1.65 42.67 2.28
C LEU A 21 1.75 41.66 1.13
N VAL A 22 2.67 40.69 1.24
CA VAL A 22 2.73 39.56 0.31
C VAL A 22 1.53 38.67 0.62
N PRO A 23 0.57 38.48 -0.33
CA PRO A 23 -0.50 37.52 -0.11
C PRO A 23 0.15 36.13 -0.11
N VAL A 24 0.19 35.48 1.06
CA VAL A 24 0.46 34.05 1.14
C VAL A 24 -0.73 33.36 0.47
N LEU A 25 -0.56 33.03 -0.79
CA LEU A 25 -1.50 32.21 -1.53
C LEU A 25 -1.45 30.80 -0.91
N SER A 26 -2.24 30.63 0.16
CA SER A 26 -2.48 29.31 0.76
C SER A 26 -3.17 28.49 -0.32
N ALA A 27 -2.40 27.60 -0.97
CA ALA A 27 -2.98 26.63 -1.88
C ALA A 27 -3.97 25.78 -1.07
N ALA A 28 -5.25 26.05 -1.24
CA ALA A 28 -6.30 25.21 -0.68
C ALA A 28 -6.04 23.75 -1.14
N PRO A 29 -6.14 22.74 -0.27
CA PRO A 29 -5.98 21.36 -0.67
C PRO A 29 -6.99 21.10 -1.80
N LYS A 30 -6.48 20.62 -2.94
CA LYS A 30 -7.29 20.24 -4.10
C LYS A 30 -8.39 19.30 -3.63
N PRO A 31 -9.67 19.57 -3.92
CA PRO A 31 -10.75 18.73 -3.43
C PRO A 31 -10.51 17.28 -3.85
N ALA A 32 -10.64 16.35 -2.92
CA ALA A 32 -10.45 14.91 -3.13
C ALA A 32 -11.47 14.28 -4.12
N GLY A 33 -12.20 15.12 -4.86
CA GLY A 33 -13.35 14.75 -5.68
C GLY A 33 -13.07 13.92 -6.93
N ASP A 34 -11.85 14.02 -7.49
CA ASP A 34 -11.58 13.46 -8.83
C ASP A 34 -10.94 12.07 -8.84
N LYS A 35 -10.54 11.53 -7.68
CA LYS A 35 -9.90 10.21 -7.64
C LYS A 35 -10.95 9.10 -7.64
N PRO A 36 -10.82 8.08 -8.51
CA PRO A 36 -11.74 6.95 -8.51
C PRO A 36 -11.69 6.17 -7.20
N ARG A 37 -12.82 5.62 -6.79
CA ARG A 37 -12.93 4.76 -5.61
C ARG A 37 -12.57 3.33 -5.96
N ILE A 38 -11.79 2.69 -5.10
CA ILE A 38 -11.37 1.29 -5.24
C ILE A 38 -11.65 0.52 -3.95
N ALA A 39 -12.13 -0.70 -4.07
CA ALA A 39 -12.18 -1.67 -2.98
C ALA A 39 -11.22 -2.82 -3.26
N VAL A 40 -10.49 -3.23 -2.22
CA VAL A 40 -9.61 -4.41 -2.26
C VAL A 40 -10.41 -5.57 -1.67
N LEU A 41 -10.66 -6.59 -2.49
CA LEU A 41 -11.34 -7.81 -2.06
C LEU A 41 -10.33 -8.81 -1.50
N GLU A 42 -10.82 -9.79 -0.77
CA GLU A 42 -10.00 -10.86 -0.24
C GLU A 42 -9.36 -11.67 -1.38
N PHE A 43 -8.06 -11.91 -1.30
CA PHE A 43 -7.32 -12.72 -2.26
C PHE A 43 -7.53 -14.20 -1.99
N LYS A 44 -7.66 -15.00 -3.05
CA LYS A 44 -7.74 -16.47 -2.94
C LYS A 44 -6.41 -17.05 -2.48
N ASN A 45 -6.50 -18.05 -1.61
CA ASN A 45 -5.36 -18.90 -1.27
C ASN A 45 -5.27 -20.07 -2.25
N LYS A 46 -4.40 -19.96 -3.23
CA LYS A 46 -4.05 -21.06 -4.15
C LYS A 46 -2.76 -21.79 -3.74
N ALA A 47 -2.03 -21.24 -2.79
CA ALA A 47 -0.83 -21.84 -2.23
C ALA A 47 -1.14 -22.90 -1.15
N ASP A 48 -2.42 -23.06 -0.79
CA ASP A 48 -2.91 -23.97 0.27
C ASP A 48 -2.14 -23.81 1.59
N ASN A 49 -1.79 -22.56 1.93
CA ASN A 49 -1.02 -22.23 3.11
C ASN A 49 -1.92 -21.93 4.29
N GLN A 50 -1.72 -22.62 5.43
CA GLN A 50 -2.52 -22.43 6.65
C GLN A 50 -2.39 -21.03 7.24
N TRP A 51 -1.24 -20.36 7.10
CA TRP A 51 -1.07 -18.99 7.58
C TRP A 51 -2.12 -18.04 7.00
N TRP A 52 -2.51 -18.25 5.73
CA TRP A 52 -3.53 -17.43 5.07
C TRP A 52 -4.86 -17.45 5.83
N TYR A 53 -5.26 -18.62 6.32
CA TYR A 53 -6.50 -18.79 7.09
C TYR A 53 -6.43 -18.24 8.51
N HIS A 54 -5.22 -17.98 9.04
CA HIS A 54 -4.98 -17.43 10.36
C HIS A 54 -4.67 -15.91 10.33
N GLY A 55 -5.32 -15.17 9.44
CA GLY A 55 -5.22 -13.71 9.35
C GLY A 55 -4.28 -13.19 8.26
N GLY A 56 -3.59 -14.05 7.52
CA GLY A 56 -2.70 -13.66 6.44
C GLY A 56 -3.42 -12.95 5.29
N ALA A 57 -4.66 -13.37 4.99
CA ALA A 57 -5.50 -12.72 3.99
C ALA A 57 -5.80 -11.27 4.37
N ALA A 58 -6.22 -11.03 5.62
CA ALA A 58 -6.47 -9.70 6.14
C ALA A 58 -5.19 -8.84 6.14
N ALA A 59 -4.06 -9.40 6.61
CA ALA A 59 -2.79 -8.70 6.61
C ALA A 59 -2.33 -8.28 5.20
N ALA A 60 -2.50 -9.15 4.20
CA ALA A 60 -2.18 -8.81 2.81
C ALA A 60 -3.11 -7.71 2.27
N GLN A 61 -4.41 -7.79 2.56
CA GLN A 61 -5.40 -6.78 2.17
C GLN A 61 -5.06 -5.42 2.78
N ASP A 62 -4.70 -5.36 4.07
CA ASP A 62 -4.32 -4.12 4.76
C ASP A 62 -3.06 -3.48 4.14
N VAL A 63 -2.08 -4.29 3.70
CA VAL A 63 -0.91 -3.78 2.97
C VAL A 63 -1.32 -3.23 1.61
N PHE A 64 -2.19 -3.91 0.84
CA PHE A 64 -2.71 -3.37 -0.42
C PHE A 64 -3.42 -2.03 -0.20
N VAL A 65 -4.32 -1.94 0.78
CA VAL A 65 -5.01 -0.69 1.14
C VAL A 65 -3.98 0.41 1.43
N THR A 66 -2.99 0.12 2.28
CA THR A 66 -1.95 1.09 2.66
C THR A 66 -1.15 1.58 1.45
N GLU A 67 -0.67 0.68 0.60
CA GLU A 67 0.15 1.04 -0.56
C GLU A 67 -0.68 1.74 -1.65
N LEU A 68 -1.95 1.39 -1.84
CA LEU A 68 -2.88 2.09 -2.74
C LEU A 68 -3.17 3.52 -2.26
N VAL A 69 -3.37 3.74 -0.96
CA VAL A 69 -3.52 5.09 -0.38
C VAL A 69 -2.25 5.92 -0.61
N LYS A 70 -1.05 5.35 -0.34
CA LYS A 70 0.24 5.99 -0.59
C LYS A 70 0.45 6.32 -2.07
N SER A 71 -0.09 5.52 -3.00
CA SER A 71 0.02 5.78 -4.43
C SER A 71 -0.61 7.11 -4.83
N GLY A 72 -1.59 7.57 -4.08
CA GLY A 72 -2.33 8.81 -4.33
C GLY A 72 -3.28 8.76 -5.55
N LYS A 73 -3.37 7.63 -6.26
CA LYS A 73 -4.17 7.47 -7.48
C LYS A 73 -5.66 7.22 -7.18
N PHE A 74 -5.95 6.58 -6.04
CA PHE A 74 -7.30 6.12 -5.69
C PHE A 74 -7.79 6.66 -4.35
N ARG A 75 -9.10 6.64 -4.14
CA ARG A 75 -9.76 6.69 -2.84
C ARG A 75 -10.09 5.25 -2.45
N VAL A 76 -9.43 4.72 -1.46
CA VAL A 76 -9.54 3.31 -1.08
C VAL A 76 -10.64 3.15 -0.04
N VAL A 77 -11.51 2.15 -0.23
CA VAL A 77 -12.47 1.73 0.79
C VAL A 77 -11.71 0.90 1.82
N ASP A 78 -11.85 1.27 3.08
CA ASP A 78 -11.22 0.54 4.18
C ASP A 78 -11.77 -0.88 4.33
N ARG A 79 -10.92 -1.82 4.77
CA ARG A 79 -11.26 -3.24 4.88
C ARG A 79 -12.44 -3.46 5.84
N GLU A 80 -12.41 -2.84 7.00
CA GLU A 80 -13.47 -3.01 8.01
C GLU A 80 -14.82 -2.48 7.50
N GLN A 81 -14.80 -1.33 6.82
CA GLN A 81 -15.98 -0.78 6.17
C GLN A 81 -16.51 -1.71 5.07
N LEU A 82 -15.60 -2.28 4.27
CA LEU A 82 -15.95 -3.24 3.23
C LEU A 82 -16.61 -4.48 3.83
N GLU A 83 -16.02 -5.07 4.86
CA GLU A 83 -16.54 -6.25 5.55
C GLU A 83 -17.94 -5.98 6.13
N ALA A 84 -18.14 -4.86 6.81
CA ALA A 84 -19.44 -4.47 7.36
C ALA A 84 -20.51 -4.38 6.27
N MET A 85 -20.20 -3.73 5.14
CA MET A 85 -21.12 -3.61 3.99
C MET A 85 -21.43 -4.97 3.34
N MET A 86 -20.43 -5.84 3.23
CA MET A 86 -20.59 -7.18 2.67
C MET A 86 -21.47 -8.06 3.56
N GLN A 87 -21.27 -8.01 4.88
CA GLN A 87 -22.09 -8.73 5.87
C GLN A 87 -23.54 -8.25 5.84
N GLU A 88 -23.77 -6.94 5.87
CA GLU A 88 -25.12 -6.36 5.79
C GLU A 88 -25.89 -6.83 4.56
N LYS A 89 -25.22 -6.99 3.43
CA LYS A 89 -25.83 -7.40 2.16
C LYS A 89 -25.75 -8.91 1.91
N HIS A 90 -25.32 -9.71 2.88
CA HIS A 90 -25.12 -11.17 2.74
C HIS A 90 -24.29 -11.56 1.51
N LEU A 91 -23.23 -10.80 1.26
CA LEU A 91 -22.31 -11.02 0.13
C LEU A 91 -21.05 -11.72 0.61
N THR A 92 -20.48 -12.55 -0.26
CA THR A 92 -19.23 -13.25 0.02
C THR A 92 -18.06 -12.52 -0.63
N GLN A 93 -16.99 -12.26 0.12
CA GLN A 93 -15.71 -11.84 -0.44
C GLN A 93 -15.02 -13.07 -1.02
N SER A 94 -14.88 -13.13 -2.33
CA SER A 94 -14.11 -14.20 -2.99
C SER A 94 -13.27 -13.59 -4.10
N GLY A 95 -12.00 -13.98 -4.15
CA GLY A 95 -11.06 -13.52 -5.18
C GLY A 95 -11.40 -13.95 -6.61
N ASP A 96 -12.41 -14.79 -6.81
CA ASP A 96 -12.88 -15.21 -8.13
C ASP A 96 -14.27 -14.65 -8.41
N ILE A 97 -14.28 -13.47 -9.01
CA ILE A 97 -15.50 -12.72 -9.24
C ILE A 97 -15.76 -12.69 -10.74
N ASP A 98 -16.93 -13.20 -11.12
CA ASP A 98 -17.44 -13.08 -12.49
C ASP A 98 -17.89 -11.63 -12.76
N PRO A 99 -17.99 -11.21 -14.05
CA PRO A 99 -18.33 -9.84 -14.41
C PRO A 99 -19.67 -9.34 -13.83
N LYS A 100 -20.69 -10.20 -13.74
CA LYS A 100 -22.00 -9.82 -13.20
C LYS A 100 -21.91 -9.55 -11.69
N THR A 101 -21.18 -10.39 -10.98
CA THR A 101 -20.92 -10.20 -9.54
C THR A 101 -20.09 -8.95 -9.30
N ALA A 102 -19.05 -8.68 -10.11
CA ALA A 102 -18.26 -7.46 -10.03
C ALA A 102 -19.12 -6.20 -10.19
N MET A 103 -20.00 -6.17 -11.19
CA MET A 103 -20.92 -5.05 -11.42
C MET A 103 -21.90 -4.85 -10.24
N LYS A 104 -22.43 -5.95 -9.69
CA LYS A 104 -23.32 -5.90 -8.52
C LYS A 104 -22.59 -5.35 -7.29
N LEU A 105 -21.39 -5.84 -7.00
CA LEU A 105 -20.57 -5.36 -5.90
C LEU A 105 -20.20 -3.89 -6.08
N GLY A 106 -19.73 -3.51 -7.26
CA GLY A 106 -19.39 -2.12 -7.57
C GLY A 106 -20.51 -1.15 -7.30
N LYS A 107 -21.73 -1.52 -7.69
CA LYS A 107 -22.94 -0.71 -7.44
C LYS A 107 -23.28 -0.61 -5.96
N ILE A 108 -23.21 -1.73 -5.22
CA ILE A 108 -23.49 -1.77 -3.78
C ILE A 108 -22.46 -0.96 -2.99
N LEU A 109 -21.19 -1.13 -3.29
CA LEU A 109 -20.09 -0.47 -2.60
C LEU A 109 -19.86 0.98 -3.07
N GLY A 110 -20.47 1.39 -4.19
CA GLY A 110 -20.27 2.70 -4.78
C GLY A 110 -18.80 2.93 -5.19
N VAL A 111 -18.14 1.91 -5.74
CA VAL A 111 -16.75 1.97 -6.19
C VAL A 111 -16.65 1.90 -7.71
N ASN A 112 -15.58 2.51 -8.25
CA ASN A 112 -15.27 2.47 -9.67
C ASN A 112 -14.52 1.19 -10.04
N TYR A 113 -13.68 0.71 -9.10
CA TYR A 113 -12.80 -0.43 -9.32
C TYR A 113 -12.83 -1.43 -8.17
N LEU A 114 -12.65 -2.69 -8.51
CA LEU A 114 -12.42 -3.80 -7.59
C LEU A 114 -11.04 -4.38 -7.87
N LEU A 115 -10.18 -4.44 -6.84
CA LEU A 115 -8.90 -5.15 -6.88
C LEU A 115 -9.09 -6.52 -6.25
N THR A 116 -8.71 -7.57 -6.97
CA THR A 116 -8.79 -8.97 -6.52
C THR A 116 -7.60 -9.76 -7.05
N GLY A 117 -7.40 -10.97 -6.56
CA GLY A 117 -6.29 -11.81 -7.00
C GLY A 117 -6.18 -13.12 -6.25
N ALA A 118 -4.99 -13.70 -6.32
CA ALA A 118 -4.68 -14.91 -5.59
C ALA A 118 -3.22 -14.92 -5.12
N VAL A 119 -3.00 -15.52 -3.96
CA VAL A 119 -1.67 -15.98 -3.53
C VAL A 119 -1.44 -17.35 -4.15
N THR A 120 -0.45 -17.44 -5.03
CA THR A 120 -0.12 -18.64 -5.78
C THR A 120 0.99 -19.45 -5.15
N GLU A 121 1.87 -18.78 -4.39
CA GLU A 121 2.93 -19.41 -3.63
C GLU A 121 3.17 -18.63 -2.31
N TYR A 122 3.30 -19.35 -1.20
CA TYR A 122 3.72 -18.78 0.07
C TYR A 122 4.23 -19.90 0.96
N GLY A 123 5.51 -19.88 1.29
CA GLY A 123 6.09 -20.92 2.09
C GLY A 123 7.59 -20.78 2.28
N ASN A 124 8.17 -21.82 2.86
CA ASN A 124 9.61 -21.92 3.02
C ASN A 124 10.08 -23.34 2.68
N THR A 125 11.32 -23.41 2.21
CA THR A 125 12.02 -24.67 1.98
C THR A 125 13.31 -24.65 2.80
N ASP A 126 13.52 -25.67 3.61
CA ASP A 126 14.70 -25.82 4.44
C ASP A 126 15.63 -26.88 3.85
N VAL A 127 16.90 -26.52 3.70
CA VAL A 127 17.98 -27.46 3.38
C VAL A 127 19.01 -27.32 4.50
N SER A 128 19.27 -28.42 5.22
CA SER A 128 20.26 -28.44 6.30
C SER A 128 21.16 -29.65 6.20
N GLY A 129 22.41 -29.48 6.58
CA GLY A 129 23.39 -30.52 6.68
C GLY A 129 24.37 -30.22 7.80
N GLY A 130 24.99 -31.24 8.38
CA GLY A 130 25.95 -31.04 9.46
C GLY A 130 26.61 -32.34 9.91
N GLY A 131 27.68 -32.19 10.66
CA GLY A 131 28.43 -33.28 11.30
C GLY A 131 29.45 -32.74 12.28
N GLY A 132 29.93 -33.56 13.24
CA GLY A 132 30.94 -33.15 14.19
C GLY A 132 30.56 -32.02 15.14
N GLY A 133 29.27 -31.87 15.45
CA GLY A 133 28.75 -30.78 16.34
C GLY A 133 28.49 -29.44 15.64
N VAL A 134 28.72 -29.35 14.34
CA VAL A 134 28.44 -28.16 13.53
C VAL A 134 27.34 -28.49 12.52
N SER A 135 26.29 -27.67 12.45
CA SER A 135 25.28 -27.76 11.41
C SER A 135 25.11 -26.41 10.70
N ALA A 136 24.92 -26.48 9.40
CA ALA A 136 24.58 -25.31 8.59
C ALA A 136 23.28 -25.62 7.84
N GLY A 137 22.39 -24.62 7.79
CA GLY A 137 21.12 -24.71 7.08
C GLY A 137 20.87 -23.47 6.26
N LYS A 138 20.19 -23.66 5.15
CA LYS A 138 19.70 -22.61 4.28
C LYS A 138 18.17 -22.70 4.26
N ARG A 139 17.51 -21.61 4.62
CA ARG A 139 16.07 -21.51 4.50
C ARG A 139 15.73 -20.49 3.40
N LYS A 140 14.98 -20.95 2.44
CA LYS A 140 14.47 -20.12 1.37
C LYS A 140 13.00 -19.84 1.62
N PHE A 141 12.63 -18.58 1.69
CA PHE A 141 11.25 -18.12 1.76
C PHE A 141 10.81 -17.65 0.37
N VAL A 142 9.57 -17.91 0.03
CA VAL A 142 8.98 -17.49 -1.23
C VAL A 142 7.57 -16.98 -1.03
N ALA A 143 7.19 -15.97 -1.80
CA ALA A 143 5.82 -15.55 -2.00
C ALA A 143 5.59 -15.21 -3.48
N ALA A 144 4.44 -15.58 -4.01
CA ALA A 144 3.98 -15.16 -5.32
C ALA A 144 2.49 -14.84 -5.26
N LEU A 145 2.13 -13.73 -5.90
CA LEU A 145 0.74 -13.26 -6.01
C LEU A 145 0.47 -12.82 -7.44
N ASN A 146 -0.76 -13.02 -7.87
CA ASN A 146 -1.32 -12.29 -8.99
C ASN A 146 -2.42 -11.34 -8.51
N ALA A 147 -2.61 -10.25 -9.23
CA ALA A 147 -3.68 -9.30 -8.96
C ALA A 147 -4.29 -8.81 -10.28
N ARG A 148 -5.56 -8.41 -10.22
CA ARG A 148 -6.28 -7.83 -11.35
C ARG A 148 -7.21 -6.72 -10.87
N LEU A 149 -7.30 -5.67 -11.68
CA LEU A 149 -8.22 -4.58 -11.48
C LEU A 149 -9.41 -4.74 -12.41
N ILE A 150 -10.60 -4.75 -11.84
CA ILE A 150 -11.85 -4.92 -12.56
C ILE A 150 -12.61 -3.59 -12.54
N ASN A 151 -13.08 -3.14 -13.71
CA ASN A 151 -14.03 -2.05 -13.80
C ASN A 151 -15.37 -2.48 -13.20
N ALA A 152 -15.78 -1.82 -12.15
CA ALA A 152 -17.01 -2.18 -11.42
C ALA A 152 -18.30 -1.86 -12.19
N SER A 153 -18.23 -1.09 -13.28
CA SER A 153 -19.40 -0.77 -14.12
C SER A 153 -19.58 -1.75 -15.29
N THR A 154 -18.49 -2.27 -15.85
CA THR A 154 -18.53 -3.15 -17.04
C THR A 154 -18.18 -4.60 -16.71
N GLY A 155 -17.48 -4.85 -15.59
CA GLY A 155 -16.96 -6.17 -15.24
C GLY A 155 -15.67 -6.54 -15.99
N GLU A 156 -15.13 -5.64 -16.81
CA GLU A 156 -13.90 -5.88 -17.59
C GLU A 156 -12.65 -5.79 -16.72
N VAL A 157 -11.68 -6.63 -17.01
CA VAL A 157 -10.35 -6.55 -16.40
C VAL A 157 -9.53 -5.49 -17.13
N LEU A 158 -9.22 -4.40 -16.45
CA LEU A 158 -8.45 -3.29 -17.00
C LEU A 158 -6.94 -3.45 -16.84
N TRP A 159 -6.53 -4.18 -15.81
CA TRP A 159 -5.13 -4.44 -15.51
C TRP A 159 -5.02 -5.79 -14.80
N ALA A 160 -3.96 -6.51 -15.12
CA ALA A 160 -3.57 -7.73 -14.41
C ALA A 160 -2.04 -7.82 -14.41
N ASP A 161 -1.49 -8.28 -13.31
CA ASP A 161 -0.04 -8.49 -13.16
C ASP A 161 0.25 -9.54 -12.10
N GLU A 162 1.49 -10.01 -12.05
CA GLU A 162 1.98 -10.95 -11.06
C GLU A 162 3.31 -10.49 -10.46
N ALA A 163 3.55 -10.84 -9.23
CA ALA A 163 4.80 -10.56 -8.56
C ALA A 163 5.23 -11.75 -7.71
N SER A 164 6.52 -11.99 -7.71
CA SER A 164 7.15 -12.96 -6.82
C SER A 164 8.32 -12.34 -6.07
N GLN A 165 8.60 -12.89 -4.91
CA GLN A 165 9.75 -12.51 -4.08
C GLN A 165 10.29 -13.74 -3.37
N GLU A 166 11.61 -13.83 -3.36
CA GLU A 166 12.33 -14.85 -2.62
C GLU A 166 13.30 -14.19 -1.65
N GLU A 167 13.44 -14.77 -0.49
CA GLU A 167 14.42 -14.37 0.53
C GLU A 167 15.12 -15.62 1.04
N THR A 168 16.44 -15.57 1.10
CA THR A 168 17.22 -16.68 1.61
C THR A 168 17.94 -16.27 2.87
N SER A 169 17.80 -17.08 3.92
CA SER A 169 18.55 -16.93 5.16
C SER A 169 19.44 -18.14 5.39
N VAL A 170 20.65 -17.88 5.89
CA VAL A 170 21.59 -18.91 6.28
C VAL A 170 21.59 -19.01 7.81
N ARG A 171 21.51 -20.23 8.32
CA ARG A 171 21.57 -20.54 9.74
C ARG A 171 22.80 -21.42 9.99
N VAL A 172 23.61 -21.03 10.96
CA VAL A 172 24.74 -21.84 11.43
C VAL A 172 24.55 -22.12 12.92
N SER A 173 24.65 -23.36 13.29
CA SER A 173 24.62 -23.80 14.71
C SER A 173 25.88 -24.59 15.05
N VAL A 174 26.45 -24.28 16.19
CA VAL A 174 27.62 -24.98 16.74
C VAL A 174 27.18 -25.54 18.09
N PHE A 175 27.28 -26.87 18.23
CA PHE A 175 26.85 -27.62 19.42
C PHE A 175 25.41 -27.30 19.89
N GLY A 176 24.51 -27.08 18.93
CA GLY A 176 23.10 -26.74 19.24
C GLY A 176 22.85 -25.28 19.62
N ILE A 177 23.91 -24.46 19.71
CA ILE A 177 23.79 -23.01 19.94
C ILE A 177 23.91 -22.30 18.60
N GLY A 178 22.79 -21.70 18.12
CA GLY A 178 22.78 -20.96 16.87
C GLY A 178 21.59 -19.99 16.79
N GLY A 179 21.80 -18.85 16.11
CA GLY A 179 20.75 -17.90 15.82
C GLY A 179 19.87 -18.38 14.67
N GLY A 180 18.55 -18.32 14.85
CA GLY A 180 17.59 -18.55 13.78
C GLY A 180 17.02 -17.23 13.27
N VAL A 181 16.66 -17.20 11.99
CA VAL A 181 15.85 -16.12 11.46
C VAL A 181 14.44 -16.28 12.00
N ASP A 182 13.88 -15.20 12.51
CA ASP A 182 12.52 -15.14 13.03
C ASP A 182 11.52 -15.34 11.87
N ASP A 183 10.80 -16.46 11.89
CA ASP A 183 9.78 -16.79 10.90
C ASP A 183 8.64 -15.75 10.89
N ASN A 184 8.43 -15.02 12.01
CA ASN A 184 7.43 -13.98 12.14
C ASN A 184 7.66 -12.78 11.19
N ARG A 185 8.88 -12.62 10.64
CA ARG A 185 9.21 -11.57 9.66
C ARG A 185 9.10 -12.01 8.21
N MET A 186 8.65 -13.24 7.95
CA MET A 186 8.54 -13.75 6.59
C MET A 186 7.59 -12.92 5.73
N PHE A 187 6.46 -12.49 6.31
CA PHE A 187 5.51 -11.62 5.63
C PHE A 187 6.16 -10.32 5.15
N ASP A 188 6.89 -9.63 6.02
CA ASP A 188 7.56 -8.37 5.67
C ASP A 188 8.66 -8.54 4.61
N LYS A 189 9.30 -9.71 4.57
CA LYS A 189 10.43 -9.97 3.68
C LYS A 189 10.02 -10.41 2.28
N VAL A 190 8.90 -11.12 2.13
CA VAL A 190 8.51 -11.69 0.83
C VAL A 190 7.14 -11.22 0.37
N MET A 191 6.12 -11.20 1.23
CA MET A 191 4.76 -10.84 0.83
C MET A 191 4.61 -9.35 0.57
N LYS A 192 5.05 -8.53 1.51
CA LYS A 192 4.95 -7.06 1.39
C LYS A 192 5.68 -6.51 0.16
N PRO A 193 6.92 -6.90 -0.18
CA PRO A 193 7.55 -6.48 -1.42
C PRO A 193 6.80 -6.90 -2.70
N CYS A 194 6.16 -8.09 -2.71
CA CYS A 194 5.31 -8.51 -3.83
C CYS A 194 4.13 -7.54 -4.00
N ILE A 195 3.44 -7.21 -2.92
CA ILE A 195 2.32 -6.27 -2.95
C ILE A 195 2.78 -4.89 -3.43
N GLN A 196 3.93 -4.42 -2.95
CA GLN A 196 4.49 -3.13 -3.37
C GLN A 196 4.83 -3.10 -4.87
N LYS A 197 5.38 -4.19 -5.42
CA LYS A 197 5.63 -4.33 -6.86
C LYS A 197 4.31 -4.24 -7.65
N LEU A 198 3.27 -4.97 -7.23
CA LEU A 198 1.95 -4.95 -7.87
C LEU A 198 1.31 -3.56 -7.84
N VAL A 199 1.34 -2.89 -6.69
CA VAL A 199 0.79 -1.53 -6.58
C VAL A 199 1.59 -0.52 -7.40
N ALA A 200 2.92 -0.67 -7.48
CA ALA A 200 3.76 0.16 -8.34
C ALA A 200 3.43 -0.02 -9.83
N SER A 201 3.24 -1.26 -10.27
CA SER A 201 2.79 -1.60 -11.64
C SER A 201 1.41 -1.01 -11.92
N LEU A 202 0.45 -1.20 -11.03
CA LEU A 202 -0.89 -0.63 -11.15
C LEU A 202 -0.88 0.91 -11.19
N LYS A 203 0.00 1.54 -10.42
CA LYS A 203 0.18 3.00 -10.46
C LYS A 203 0.69 3.49 -11.81
N ALA A 204 1.58 2.73 -12.43
CA ALA A 204 2.17 3.05 -13.73
C ALA A 204 1.21 2.80 -14.90
N ALA A 205 0.20 1.94 -14.71
CA ALA A 205 -0.79 1.65 -15.74
C ALA A 205 -1.68 2.87 -16.02
N ASP A 206 -1.97 3.07 -17.29
CA ASP A 206 -2.90 4.12 -17.77
C ASP A 206 -4.34 3.61 -17.66
N ILE A 207 -5.01 3.98 -16.54
CA ILE A 207 -6.35 3.51 -16.16
C ILE A 207 -7.22 4.71 -15.81
#